data_87f9319dbd37442aa2efebf2e786cffa
#
_entry.id   87f9319dbd37442aa2efebf2e786cffa
#
_cell.length_a   1.000
_cell.length_b   1.000
_cell.length_c   1.000
_cell.angle_alpha   90.00
_cell.angle_beta   90.00
_cell.angle_gamma   90.00
#
_symmetry.space_group_name_H-M   'P 1'
#
loop_
_entity.id
_entity.type
_entity.pdbx_description
1 polymer ?
#
loop_
_entity_poly.entity_id
_entity_poly.type
_entity_poly.pdbx_seq_one_letter_code
_entity_poly.pdbx_strand_id
1 'polypeptide(L)'
;VDGEEMDYYYISSYADVHPGYFHIPEPDAVNPAQDEEALLIVPGVGFDAKRHRCGYGKGFYDRHLSKHTAHTTVAAAFAFQIMDEVPSDVHDICPQYLVTEEQFYADADLLLTGIGTHAQKAERALRGLATVKKNEALLKAAAYLEEYRSEILDANAQDIRKARENHMPEGLVDRLMLNESRISGMAEGLRQIAGLDDPIGEVEEMKKRPNGLLIGQKRVPLGVIGIIYESRPNVTADAFGLCFKTGNAVILKGGSDAIHSNIAIVSVLKKALAAVGVTEDALQLIEVTDHETTARFMQLRQYV
;
A
#
# COMPACT_ATOMS: atom_id res chain seq x y z
N VAL A 1 13.49 -25.32 -20.94
CA VAL A 1 13.31 -24.50 -22.16
C VAL A 1 13.42 -25.41 -23.38
N ASP A 2 12.39 -25.48 -24.20
CA ASP A 2 12.42 -26.24 -25.46
C ASP A 2 12.31 -25.28 -26.66
N GLY A 3 13.39 -25.16 -27.41
CA GLY A 3 13.48 -24.23 -28.53
C GLY A 3 13.35 -22.77 -28.14
N GLU A 4 12.27 -22.11 -28.55
CA GLU A 4 11.96 -20.71 -28.25
C GLU A 4 10.92 -20.53 -27.12
N GLU A 5 10.37 -21.62 -26.57
CA GLU A 5 9.34 -21.60 -25.53
C GLU A 5 9.91 -21.96 -24.16
N MET A 6 9.24 -21.48 -23.13
CA MET A 6 9.57 -21.71 -21.73
C MET A 6 8.31 -22.19 -20.99
N ASP A 7 8.41 -23.37 -20.38
CA ASP A 7 7.35 -23.95 -19.56
C ASP A 7 7.82 -24.11 -18.12
N TYR A 8 6.87 -24.19 -17.20
CA TYR A 8 7.10 -24.41 -15.78
C TYR A 8 6.70 -25.80 -15.37
N TYR A 9 7.43 -26.36 -14.42
CA TYR A 9 7.21 -27.71 -13.89
C TYR A 9 7.27 -27.68 -12.37
N TYR A 10 6.41 -28.48 -11.73
CA TYR A 10 6.47 -28.64 -10.28
C TYR A 10 7.70 -29.43 -9.88
N ILE A 11 8.37 -28.97 -8.83
CA ILE A 11 9.47 -29.66 -8.17
C ILE A 11 9.11 -29.88 -6.71
N SER A 12 9.53 -31.02 -6.16
CA SER A 12 9.37 -31.36 -4.74
C SER A 12 10.66 -31.17 -3.95
N SER A 13 11.78 -31.20 -4.61
CA SER A 13 13.11 -31.02 -4.01
C SER A 13 14.15 -30.55 -5.03
N TYR A 14 15.30 -30.13 -4.54
CA TYR A 14 16.45 -29.81 -5.39
C TYR A 14 17.00 -31.01 -6.19
N ALA A 15 16.63 -32.25 -5.83
CA ALA A 15 17.01 -33.43 -6.58
C ALA A 15 16.26 -33.57 -7.92
N ASP A 16 15.16 -32.80 -8.09
CA ASP A 16 14.34 -32.82 -9.29
C ASP A 16 14.88 -31.85 -10.37
N VAL A 17 16.01 -31.17 -10.13
CA VAL A 17 16.60 -30.20 -11.06
C VAL A 17 18.02 -30.64 -11.47
N HIS A 18 18.34 -30.40 -12.75
CA HIS A 18 19.63 -30.70 -13.36
C HIS A 18 20.19 -29.48 -14.06
N PRO A 19 21.53 -29.38 -14.29
CA PRO A 19 22.11 -28.29 -15.04
C PRO A 19 21.57 -28.25 -16.48
N GLY A 20 20.77 -27.22 -16.77
CA GLY A 20 20.19 -26.95 -18.09
C GLY A 20 20.98 -25.92 -18.88
N TYR A 21 20.28 -25.10 -19.64
CA TYR A 21 20.86 -24.03 -20.47
C TYR A 21 21.64 -23.03 -19.64
N PHE A 22 22.87 -22.70 -20.05
CA PHE A 22 23.83 -21.89 -19.30
C PHE A 22 24.15 -22.40 -17.86
N HIS A 23 24.04 -23.71 -17.63
CA HIS A 23 24.20 -24.32 -16.31
C HIS A 23 23.20 -23.85 -15.25
N ILE A 24 22.10 -23.23 -15.68
CA ILE A 24 20.97 -22.88 -14.80
C ILE A 24 20.25 -24.19 -14.43
N PRO A 25 19.94 -24.44 -13.15
CA PRO A 25 19.17 -25.61 -12.75
C PRO A 25 17.78 -25.57 -13.41
N GLU A 26 17.46 -26.60 -14.20
CA GLU A 26 16.16 -26.78 -14.83
C GLU A 26 15.48 -28.07 -14.33
N PRO A 27 14.16 -28.08 -14.09
CA PRO A 27 13.44 -29.29 -13.68
C PRO A 27 13.29 -30.28 -14.82
N ASP A 28 13.09 -31.55 -14.48
CA ASP A 28 12.68 -32.55 -15.47
C ASP A 28 11.28 -32.23 -16.03
N ALA A 29 11.08 -32.43 -17.33
CA ALA A 29 9.82 -32.16 -18.01
C ALA A 29 8.76 -33.25 -17.76
N VAL A 30 8.54 -33.63 -16.50
CA VAL A 30 7.66 -34.74 -16.12
C VAL A 30 6.38 -34.30 -15.41
N ASN A 31 6.34 -33.11 -14.81
CA ASN A 31 5.19 -32.63 -14.02
C ASN A 31 4.87 -31.18 -14.36
N PRO A 32 4.23 -30.91 -15.52
CA PRO A 32 3.99 -29.53 -15.97
C PRO A 32 3.07 -28.78 -15.02
N ALA A 33 3.43 -27.54 -14.70
CA ALA A 33 2.58 -26.63 -13.96
C ALA A 33 1.49 -26.08 -14.89
N GLN A 34 0.22 -26.25 -14.47
CA GLN A 34 -0.96 -25.86 -15.24
C GLN A 34 -1.79 -24.79 -14.55
N ASP A 35 -1.22 -24.12 -13.54
CA ASP A 35 -1.93 -23.05 -12.83
C ASP A 35 -2.15 -21.85 -13.75
N GLU A 36 -3.41 -21.43 -13.87
CA GLU A 36 -3.77 -20.23 -14.61
C GLU A 36 -3.32 -18.95 -13.87
N GLU A 37 -3.31 -19.01 -12.53
CA GLU A 37 -2.87 -17.93 -11.64
C GLU A 37 -1.68 -18.41 -10.80
N ALA A 38 -0.55 -17.73 -10.92
CA ALA A 38 0.65 -18.02 -10.13
C ALA A 38 1.44 -16.73 -9.83
N LEU A 39 2.26 -16.78 -8.78
CA LEU A 39 3.27 -15.78 -8.55
C LEU A 39 4.54 -16.15 -9.32
N LEU A 40 4.93 -15.31 -10.26
CA LEU A 40 6.09 -15.53 -11.11
C LEU A 40 7.23 -14.57 -10.74
N ILE A 41 8.37 -15.12 -10.37
CA ILE A 41 9.59 -14.32 -10.18
C ILE A 41 10.30 -14.16 -11.52
N VAL A 42 10.38 -12.92 -11.99
CA VAL A 42 10.95 -12.58 -13.30
C VAL A 42 12.38 -12.07 -13.11
N PRO A 43 13.40 -12.77 -13.62
CA PRO A 43 14.79 -12.32 -13.49
C PRO A 43 15.14 -11.25 -14.54
N GLY A 44 16.18 -10.47 -14.24
CA GLY A 44 16.78 -9.51 -15.14
C GLY A 44 18.21 -9.16 -14.73
N VAL A 45 18.97 -8.60 -15.67
CA VAL A 45 20.34 -8.11 -15.44
C VAL A 45 20.32 -6.67 -14.94
N GLY A 46 19.37 -5.87 -15.44
CA GLY A 46 19.15 -4.50 -15.04
C GLY A 46 17.69 -4.10 -15.21
N PHE A 47 17.29 -3.09 -14.46
CA PHE A 47 15.90 -2.58 -14.39
C PHE A 47 15.92 -1.07 -14.34
N ASP A 48 14.77 -0.44 -14.56
CA ASP A 48 14.55 0.98 -14.29
C ASP A 48 13.32 1.22 -13.40
N ALA A 49 13.10 2.45 -13.00
CA ALA A 49 11.98 2.82 -12.15
C ALA A 49 10.60 2.56 -12.78
N LYS A 50 10.53 2.44 -14.10
CA LYS A 50 9.31 2.06 -14.83
C LYS A 50 9.13 0.54 -14.94
N ARG A 51 10.05 -0.21 -14.34
CA ARG A 51 10.11 -1.68 -14.33
C ARG A 51 10.45 -2.30 -15.69
N HIS A 52 10.99 -1.50 -16.65
CA HIS A 52 11.61 -2.09 -17.83
C HIS A 52 12.75 -2.99 -17.41
N ARG A 53 12.96 -4.05 -18.16
CA ARG A 53 13.86 -5.14 -17.79
C ARG A 53 14.84 -5.45 -18.93
N CYS A 54 16.13 -5.43 -18.62
CA CYS A 54 17.14 -5.98 -19.48
C CYS A 54 17.41 -7.44 -19.13
N GLY A 55 17.14 -8.34 -20.05
CA GLY A 55 17.42 -9.77 -19.91
C GLY A 55 18.59 -10.20 -20.80
N TYR A 56 18.74 -11.50 -21.03
CA TYR A 56 19.77 -12.07 -21.91
C TYR A 56 19.41 -12.07 -23.40
N GLY A 57 18.37 -11.34 -23.81
CA GLY A 57 18.00 -11.11 -25.21
C GLY A 57 17.30 -12.27 -25.92
N LYS A 58 16.81 -13.28 -25.21
CA LYS A 58 16.06 -14.42 -25.81
C LYS A 58 14.55 -14.26 -25.79
N GLY A 59 13.99 -13.33 -25.02
CA GLY A 59 12.55 -13.03 -24.94
C GLY A 59 11.67 -14.17 -24.38
N PHE A 60 12.24 -15.14 -23.66
CA PHE A 60 11.47 -16.27 -23.11
C PHE A 60 10.35 -15.82 -22.18
N TYR A 61 10.66 -14.93 -21.23
CA TYR A 61 9.67 -14.41 -20.29
C TYR A 61 8.60 -13.56 -20.98
N ASP A 62 8.97 -12.74 -21.95
CA ASP A 62 8.01 -11.88 -22.67
C ASP A 62 7.03 -12.74 -23.48
N ARG A 63 7.51 -13.77 -24.15
CA ARG A 63 6.63 -14.72 -24.86
C ARG A 63 5.75 -15.52 -23.91
N HIS A 64 6.28 -15.97 -22.77
CA HIS A 64 5.48 -16.69 -21.77
C HIS A 64 4.40 -15.80 -21.20
N LEU A 65 4.77 -14.61 -20.72
CA LEU A 65 3.84 -13.65 -20.11
C LEU A 65 2.78 -13.13 -21.08
N SER A 66 3.10 -13.02 -22.38
CA SER A 66 2.11 -12.64 -23.39
C SER A 66 0.97 -13.68 -23.54
N LYS A 67 1.26 -14.96 -23.24
CA LYS A 67 0.26 -16.06 -23.28
C LYS A 67 -0.45 -16.24 -21.94
N HIS A 68 0.20 -15.91 -20.81
CA HIS A 68 -0.28 -16.16 -19.44
C HIS A 68 -0.42 -14.86 -18.65
N THR A 69 -1.41 -14.06 -19.02
CA THR A 69 -1.63 -12.70 -18.48
C THR A 69 -2.22 -12.67 -17.07
N ALA A 70 -2.69 -13.81 -16.54
CA ALA A 70 -3.28 -13.90 -15.20
C ALA A 70 -2.24 -14.07 -14.08
N HIS A 71 -0.97 -14.29 -14.42
CA HIS A 71 0.09 -14.41 -13.43
C HIS A 71 0.42 -13.08 -12.76
N THR A 72 0.65 -13.11 -11.44
CA THR A 72 1.26 -11.99 -10.74
C THR A 72 2.77 -12.05 -10.93
N THR A 73 3.37 -10.99 -11.45
CA THR A 73 4.79 -10.96 -11.79
C THR A 73 5.57 -10.03 -10.86
N VAL A 74 6.65 -10.55 -10.28
CA VAL A 74 7.56 -9.81 -9.40
C VAL A 74 8.99 -9.97 -9.89
N ALA A 75 9.69 -8.88 -10.12
CA ALA A 75 11.14 -8.91 -10.27
C ALA A 75 11.80 -8.60 -8.92
N ALA A 76 12.86 -9.35 -8.59
CA ALA A 76 13.72 -9.08 -7.45
C ALA A 76 15.11 -8.68 -7.96
N ALA A 77 15.60 -7.54 -7.52
CA ALA A 77 16.87 -6.97 -7.95
C ALA A 77 17.60 -6.34 -6.76
N PHE A 78 18.88 -6.10 -6.90
CA PHE A 78 19.62 -5.23 -5.99
C PHE A 78 19.50 -3.77 -6.43
N ALA A 79 19.55 -2.83 -5.50
CA ALA A 79 19.45 -1.40 -5.81
C ALA A 79 20.44 -0.93 -6.88
N PHE A 80 21.67 -1.49 -6.91
CA PHE A 80 22.67 -1.17 -7.93
C PHE A 80 22.31 -1.64 -9.35
N GLN A 81 21.31 -2.52 -9.51
CA GLN A 81 20.80 -2.95 -10.82
C GLN A 81 19.73 -1.99 -11.38
N ILE A 82 19.36 -0.97 -10.61
CA ILE A 82 18.40 0.05 -11.06
C ILE A 82 19.17 1.11 -11.84
N MET A 83 18.81 1.28 -13.10
CA MET A 83 19.40 2.23 -14.04
C MET A 83 18.44 3.40 -14.26
N ASP A 84 18.93 4.51 -14.78
CA ASP A 84 18.11 5.67 -15.11
C ASP A 84 17.05 5.32 -16.17
N GLU A 85 17.43 4.54 -17.19
CA GLU A 85 16.54 4.08 -18.24
C GLU A 85 17.05 2.77 -18.84
N VAL A 86 16.14 1.82 -19.02
CA VAL A 86 16.39 0.56 -19.74
C VAL A 86 15.69 0.65 -21.10
N PRO A 87 16.40 0.44 -22.23
CA PRO A 87 15.76 0.34 -23.54
C PRO A 87 14.67 -0.74 -23.54
N SER A 88 13.50 -0.39 -24.02
CA SER A 88 12.32 -1.26 -24.03
C SER A 88 11.63 -1.20 -25.39
N ASP A 89 11.10 -2.32 -25.84
CA ASP A 89 10.31 -2.48 -27.06
C ASP A 89 8.83 -2.73 -26.72
N VAL A 90 7.96 -2.56 -27.72
CA VAL A 90 6.50 -2.80 -27.58
C VAL A 90 6.15 -4.26 -27.22
N HIS A 91 7.06 -5.19 -27.40
CA HIS A 91 6.89 -6.61 -27.08
C HIS A 91 7.43 -6.98 -25.68
N ASP A 92 8.18 -6.07 -25.05
CA ASP A 92 8.71 -6.30 -23.71
C ASP A 92 7.62 -6.14 -22.67
N ILE A 93 7.49 -7.12 -21.77
CA ILE A 93 6.49 -7.12 -20.72
C ILE A 93 7.17 -6.76 -19.40
N CYS A 94 6.77 -5.61 -18.85
CA CYS A 94 7.22 -5.18 -17.54
C CYS A 94 6.61 -6.08 -16.44
N PRO A 95 7.38 -6.50 -15.42
CA PRO A 95 6.81 -7.11 -14.24
C PRO A 95 5.87 -6.13 -13.54
N GLN A 96 4.81 -6.65 -12.92
CA GLN A 96 3.86 -5.84 -12.17
C GLN A 96 4.51 -5.15 -10.97
N TYR A 97 5.49 -5.83 -10.37
CA TYR A 97 6.24 -5.36 -9.21
C TYR A 97 7.74 -5.56 -9.43
N LEU A 98 8.53 -4.64 -8.90
CA LEU A 98 9.98 -4.74 -8.81
C LEU A 98 10.41 -4.36 -7.39
N VAL A 99 11.15 -5.24 -6.74
CA VAL A 99 11.58 -5.09 -5.34
C VAL A 99 13.09 -5.07 -5.27
N THR A 100 13.62 -4.12 -4.53
CA THR A 100 15.03 -4.08 -4.12
C THR A 100 15.13 -4.04 -2.60
N GLU A 101 16.34 -4.13 -2.06
CA GLU A 101 16.59 -3.92 -0.62
C GLU A 101 16.29 -2.49 -0.15
N GLU A 102 16.14 -1.54 -1.07
CA GLU A 102 15.95 -0.12 -0.76
C GLU A 102 14.56 0.39 -1.15
N GLN A 103 13.95 -0.15 -2.22
CA GLN A 103 12.77 0.44 -2.82
C GLN A 103 11.85 -0.59 -3.47
N PHE A 104 10.55 -0.26 -3.48
CA PHE A 104 9.49 -1.00 -4.15
C PHE A 104 8.92 -0.17 -5.29
N TYR A 105 8.81 -0.79 -6.47
CA TYR A 105 8.21 -0.20 -7.67
C TYR A 105 7.02 -1.06 -8.10
N ALA A 106 5.92 -0.42 -8.48
CA ALA A 106 4.71 -1.11 -8.86
C ALA A 106 4.05 -0.47 -10.09
N ASP A 107 3.22 -1.24 -10.78
CA ASP A 107 2.28 -0.67 -11.74
C ASP A 107 1.27 0.21 -11.01
N ALA A 108 1.19 1.49 -11.36
CA ALA A 108 0.38 2.45 -10.63
C ALA A 108 -1.11 2.12 -10.71
N ASP A 109 -1.62 1.71 -11.86
CA ASP A 109 -3.04 1.44 -12.04
C ASP A 109 -3.45 0.14 -11.33
N LEU A 110 -2.61 -0.89 -11.38
CA LEU A 110 -2.83 -2.16 -10.66
C LEU A 110 -2.79 -1.95 -9.14
N LEU A 111 -1.75 -1.25 -8.65
CA LEU A 111 -1.59 -0.93 -7.23
C LEU A 111 -2.80 -0.15 -6.70
N LEU A 112 -3.19 0.92 -7.40
CA LEU A 112 -4.29 1.79 -6.99
C LEU A 112 -5.65 1.07 -7.08
N THR A 113 -5.84 0.20 -8.07
CA THR A 113 -7.03 -0.64 -8.18
C THR A 113 -7.15 -1.60 -6.99
N GLY A 114 -6.05 -2.24 -6.59
CA GLY A 114 -6.00 -3.11 -5.41
C GLY A 114 -6.32 -2.34 -4.13
N ILE A 115 -5.63 -1.23 -3.88
CA ILE A 115 -5.85 -0.35 -2.73
C ILE A 115 -7.29 0.16 -2.69
N GLY A 116 -7.83 0.63 -3.82
CA GLY A 116 -9.18 1.14 -3.93
C GLY A 116 -10.24 0.07 -3.65
N THR A 117 -10.05 -1.13 -4.18
CA THR A 117 -10.95 -2.28 -3.96
C THR A 117 -10.98 -2.68 -2.48
N HIS A 118 -9.83 -2.76 -1.81
CA HIS A 118 -9.73 -3.05 -0.39
C HIS A 118 -10.40 -1.97 0.46
N ALA A 119 -10.15 -0.70 0.16
CA ALA A 119 -10.77 0.41 0.85
C ALA A 119 -12.31 0.43 0.70
N GLN A 120 -12.87 0.14 -0.49
CA GLN A 120 -14.32 0.02 -0.68
C GLN A 120 -14.93 -1.15 0.07
N LYS A 121 -14.22 -2.28 0.12
CA LYS A 121 -14.67 -3.44 0.92
C LYS A 121 -14.71 -3.09 2.41
N ALA A 122 -13.68 -2.40 2.89
CA ALA A 122 -13.60 -1.94 4.28
C ALA A 122 -14.70 -0.92 4.59
N GLU A 123 -14.94 0.06 3.73
CA GLU A 123 -15.98 1.07 3.90
C GLU A 123 -17.36 0.43 4.14
N ARG A 124 -17.70 -0.59 3.35
CA ARG A 124 -18.97 -1.32 3.54
C ARG A 124 -19.09 -1.95 4.93
N ALA A 125 -17.98 -2.45 5.48
CA ALA A 125 -17.95 -2.99 6.84
C ALA A 125 -18.04 -1.89 7.90
N LEU A 126 -17.45 -0.71 7.67
CA LEU A 126 -17.46 0.42 8.58
C LEU A 126 -18.82 1.11 8.70
N ARG A 127 -19.67 1.09 7.66
CA ARG A 127 -21.02 1.71 7.67
C ARG A 127 -21.88 1.24 8.83
N GLY A 128 -21.76 -0.02 9.22
CA GLY A 128 -22.53 -0.62 10.31
C GLY A 128 -21.83 -0.63 11.66
N LEU A 129 -20.61 -0.07 11.74
CA LEU A 129 -19.80 -0.15 12.93
C LEU A 129 -20.35 0.79 14.02
N ALA A 130 -20.68 0.22 15.19
CA ALA A 130 -21.19 0.99 16.32
C ALA A 130 -20.14 1.97 16.86
N THR A 131 -20.56 3.14 17.33
CA THR A 131 -19.71 4.19 17.91
C THR A 131 -18.80 3.65 19.03
N VAL A 132 -19.31 2.76 19.87
CA VAL A 132 -18.51 2.11 20.93
C VAL A 132 -17.32 1.36 20.33
N LYS A 133 -17.54 0.65 19.23
CA LYS A 133 -16.47 -0.11 18.55
C LYS A 133 -15.45 0.80 17.87
N LYS A 134 -15.90 1.89 17.26
CA LYS A 134 -15.01 2.93 16.72
C LYS A 134 -14.13 3.53 17.82
N ASN A 135 -14.72 3.86 18.96
CA ASN A 135 -14.00 4.42 20.10
C ASN A 135 -12.98 3.42 20.67
N GLU A 136 -13.37 2.14 20.83
CA GLU A 136 -12.47 1.07 21.25
C GLU A 136 -11.23 0.97 20.32
N ALA A 137 -11.46 1.00 19.02
CA ALA A 137 -10.39 0.94 18.02
C ALA A 137 -9.44 2.16 18.09
N LEU A 138 -9.98 3.37 18.23
CA LEU A 138 -9.18 4.60 18.37
C LEU A 138 -8.38 4.62 19.67
N LEU A 139 -8.97 4.19 20.78
CA LEU A 139 -8.26 4.08 22.07
C LEU A 139 -7.16 3.01 22.01
N LYS A 140 -7.42 1.89 21.32
CA LYS A 140 -6.41 0.85 21.10
C LYS A 140 -5.28 1.36 20.21
N ALA A 141 -5.61 2.12 19.15
CA ALA A 141 -4.63 2.75 18.28
C ALA A 141 -3.74 3.74 19.06
N ALA A 142 -4.32 4.57 19.92
CA ALA A 142 -3.57 5.47 20.80
C ALA A 142 -2.61 4.72 21.73
N ALA A 143 -3.07 3.63 22.35
CA ALA A 143 -2.23 2.81 23.22
C ALA A 143 -1.08 2.15 22.45
N TYR A 144 -1.36 1.67 21.22
CA TYR A 144 -0.34 1.02 20.38
C TYR A 144 0.69 2.00 19.85
N LEU A 145 0.34 3.24 19.54
CA LEU A 145 1.34 4.27 19.18
C LEU A 145 2.35 4.48 20.32
N GLU A 146 1.92 4.45 21.56
CA GLU A 146 2.82 4.56 22.72
C GLU A 146 3.60 3.26 22.98
N GLU A 147 2.98 2.10 22.82
CA GLU A 147 3.60 0.79 23.00
C GLU A 147 4.70 0.51 21.98
N TYR A 148 4.43 0.80 20.70
CA TYR A 148 5.34 0.55 19.57
C TYR A 148 6.17 1.80 19.19
N ARG A 149 6.30 2.78 20.10
CA ARG A 149 7.00 4.04 19.83
C ARG A 149 8.43 3.88 19.34
N SER A 150 9.16 2.85 19.82
CA SER A 150 10.54 2.60 19.37
C SER A 150 10.59 2.23 17.89
N GLU A 151 9.68 1.37 17.40
CA GLU A 151 9.60 1.03 15.97
C GLU A 151 9.37 2.28 15.11
N ILE A 152 8.49 3.19 15.57
CA ILE A 152 8.19 4.45 14.86
C ILE A 152 9.39 5.40 14.89
N LEU A 153 10.09 5.52 16.01
CA LEU A 153 11.27 6.38 16.14
C LEU A 153 12.45 5.87 15.31
N ASP A 154 12.65 4.55 15.24
CA ASP A 154 13.69 3.93 14.41
C ASP A 154 13.43 4.17 12.91
N ALA A 155 12.18 4.07 12.48
CA ALA A 155 11.77 4.39 11.12
C ALA A 155 11.96 5.89 10.82
N ASN A 156 11.57 6.76 11.74
CA ASN A 156 11.76 8.21 11.61
C ASN A 156 13.24 8.61 11.56
N ALA A 157 14.10 7.93 12.30
CA ALA A 157 15.55 8.17 12.24
C ALA A 157 16.13 7.88 10.85
N GLN A 158 15.54 6.93 10.08
CA GLN A 158 15.92 6.67 8.68
C GLN A 158 15.54 7.85 7.79
N ASP A 159 14.29 8.34 7.91
CA ASP A 159 13.81 9.50 7.16
C ASP A 159 14.65 10.75 7.45
N ILE A 160 14.96 11.03 8.72
CA ILE A 160 15.79 12.16 9.14
C ILE A 160 17.21 12.07 8.59
N ARG A 161 17.80 10.87 8.58
CA ARG A 161 19.13 10.65 8.00
C ARG A 161 19.13 10.99 6.52
N LYS A 162 18.19 10.41 5.77
CA LYS A 162 18.02 10.66 4.33
C LYS A 162 17.75 12.13 4.01
N ALA A 163 16.92 12.79 4.82
CA ALA A 163 16.64 14.24 4.68
C ALA A 163 17.90 15.09 4.84
N ARG A 164 18.76 14.77 5.83
CA ARG A 164 20.04 15.49 6.05
C ARG A 164 21.06 15.21 4.95
N GLU A 165 21.16 13.98 4.49
CA GLU A 165 22.01 13.61 3.33
C GLU A 165 21.60 14.36 2.08
N ASN A 166 20.30 14.59 1.88
CA ASN A 166 19.73 15.38 0.79
C ASN A 166 19.77 16.91 1.05
N HIS A 167 20.46 17.38 2.09
CA HIS A 167 20.60 18.79 2.44
C HIS A 167 19.25 19.50 2.66
N MET A 168 18.24 18.81 3.19
CA MET A 168 16.95 19.41 3.51
C MET A 168 17.12 20.55 4.54
N PRO A 169 16.45 21.72 4.34
CA PRO A 169 16.46 22.80 5.31
C PRO A 169 16.01 22.36 6.71
N GLU A 170 16.73 22.79 7.76
CA GLU A 170 16.46 22.38 9.14
C GLU A 170 15.00 22.60 9.60
N GLY A 171 14.32 23.66 9.13
CA GLY A 171 12.90 23.88 9.41
C GLY A 171 11.97 22.82 8.83
N LEU A 172 12.37 22.13 7.73
CA LEU A 172 11.64 20.99 7.18
C LEU A 172 12.01 19.70 7.91
N VAL A 173 13.28 19.54 8.28
CA VAL A 173 13.75 18.42 9.12
C VAL A 173 13.01 18.42 10.47
N ASP A 174 12.82 19.59 11.10
CA ASP A 174 12.05 19.68 12.35
C ASP A 174 10.58 19.24 12.16
N ARG A 175 9.94 19.58 11.04
CA ARG A 175 8.57 19.14 10.74
C ARG A 175 8.48 17.63 10.53
N LEU A 176 9.52 17.01 9.97
CA LEU A 176 9.63 15.58 9.73
C LEU A 176 9.93 14.80 11.01
N MET A 177 10.68 15.43 11.93
CA MET A 177 11.19 14.79 13.14
C MET A 177 10.06 14.34 14.07
N LEU A 178 10.11 13.09 14.52
CA LEU A 178 9.33 12.57 15.63
C LEU A 178 10.21 12.44 16.88
N ASN A 179 9.58 12.57 18.02
CA ASN A 179 10.13 12.28 19.34
C ASN A 179 9.01 11.71 20.21
N GLU A 180 9.35 11.28 21.42
CA GLU A 180 8.37 10.68 22.33
C GLU A 180 7.17 11.61 22.60
N SER A 181 7.41 12.90 22.77
CA SER A 181 6.34 13.89 23.01
C SER A 181 5.40 14.02 21.80
N ARG A 182 5.95 14.03 20.57
CA ARG A 182 5.13 14.10 19.34
C ARG A 182 4.31 12.82 19.13
N ILE A 183 4.87 11.63 19.47
CA ILE A 183 4.12 10.37 19.41
C ILE A 183 3.02 10.36 20.48
N SER A 184 3.32 10.79 21.71
CA SER A 184 2.30 10.95 22.75
C SER A 184 1.21 11.95 22.35
N GLY A 185 1.57 13.01 21.61
CA GLY A 185 0.63 13.95 21.04
C GLY A 185 -0.31 13.33 20.02
N MET A 186 0.20 12.46 19.11
CA MET A 186 -0.65 11.69 18.19
C MET A 186 -1.62 10.76 18.95
N ALA A 187 -1.12 10.06 19.97
CA ALA A 187 -1.95 9.18 20.79
C ALA A 187 -3.05 9.96 21.52
N GLU A 188 -2.72 11.13 22.07
CA GLU A 188 -3.70 12.00 22.71
C GLU A 188 -4.73 12.54 21.71
N GLY A 189 -4.31 12.92 20.49
CA GLY A 189 -5.22 13.29 19.40
C GLY A 189 -6.25 12.20 19.11
N LEU A 190 -5.82 10.94 19.01
CA LEU A 190 -6.75 9.81 18.82
C LEU A 190 -7.70 9.60 20.02
N ARG A 191 -7.25 9.82 21.27
CA ARG A 191 -8.12 9.78 22.46
C ARG A 191 -9.17 10.89 22.42
N GLN A 192 -8.77 12.09 22.02
CA GLN A 192 -9.70 13.22 21.86
C GLN A 192 -10.74 12.92 20.79
N ILE A 193 -10.34 12.40 19.62
CA ILE A 193 -11.25 11.99 18.56
C ILE A 193 -12.21 10.90 19.04
N ALA A 194 -11.74 9.93 19.83
CA ALA A 194 -12.59 8.90 20.42
C ALA A 194 -13.67 9.51 21.33
N GLY A 195 -13.34 10.60 22.05
CA GLY A 195 -14.25 11.32 22.93
C GLY A 195 -15.27 12.23 22.24
N LEU A 196 -15.08 12.53 20.94
CA LEU A 196 -16.04 13.33 20.18
C LEU A 196 -17.34 12.57 19.96
N ASP A 197 -18.44 13.30 19.81
CA ASP A 197 -19.71 12.73 19.35
C ASP A 197 -19.54 12.13 17.93
N ASP A 198 -20.22 11.03 17.69
CA ASP A 198 -20.26 10.41 16.36
C ASP A 198 -21.40 11.07 15.55
N PRO A 199 -21.08 11.84 14.50
CA PRO A 199 -22.10 12.52 13.74
C PRO A 199 -22.93 11.57 12.85
N ILE A 200 -22.45 10.33 12.66
CA ILE A 200 -23.11 9.39 11.74
C ILE A 200 -24.38 8.83 12.36
N GLY A 201 -25.47 8.96 11.62
CA GLY A 201 -26.79 8.56 12.06
C GLY A 201 -27.63 9.68 12.65
N GLU A 202 -27.07 10.86 12.90
CA GLU A 202 -27.83 12.03 13.31
C GLU A 202 -28.90 12.39 12.28
N VAL A 203 -30.10 12.74 12.76
CA VAL A 203 -31.20 13.21 11.95
C VAL A 203 -31.40 14.70 12.23
N GLU A 204 -31.11 15.54 11.25
CA GLU A 204 -31.14 17.01 11.43
C GLU A 204 -32.55 17.55 11.44
N GLU A 205 -33.44 17.05 10.59
CA GLU A 205 -34.79 17.54 10.44
C GLU A 205 -35.73 16.43 9.94
N MET A 206 -36.97 16.42 10.46
CA MET A 206 -38.05 15.54 9.99
C MET A 206 -39.27 16.36 9.66
N LYS A 207 -39.75 16.34 8.40
CA LYS A 207 -40.93 17.07 7.95
C LYS A 207 -42.00 16.14 7.41
N LYS A 208 -43.24 16.29 7.92
CA LYS A 208 -44.41 15.64 7.31
C LYS A 208 -44.89 16.41 6.08
N ARG A 209 -45.00 15.71 4.97
CA ARG A 209 -45.53 16.29 3.72
C ARG A 209 -47.05 16.18 3.67
N PRO A 210 -47.73 16.98 2.81
CA PRO A 210 -49.21 16.94 2.65
C PRO A 210 -49.74 15.54 2.30
N ASN A 211 -48.98 14.74 1.59
CA ASN A 211 -49.31 13.35 1.23
C ASN A 211 -49.06 12.33 2.36
N GLY A 212 -48.68 12.79 3.55
CA GLY A 212 -48.41 11.93 4.72
C GLY A 212 -46.99 11.36 4.85
N LEU A 213 -46.14 11.55 3.83
CA LEU A 213 -44.76 11.11 3.91
C LEU A 213 -43.97 11.89 4.99
N LEU A 214 -43.15 11.17 5.75
CA LEU A 214 -42.19 11.76 6.66
C LEU A 214 -40.81 11.76 5.99
N ILE A 215 -40.27 12.94 5.72
CA ILE A 215 -39.00 13.15 5.03
C ILE A 215 -38.02 13.76 6.02
N GLY A 216 -36.85 13.16 6.16
CA GLY A 216 -35.77 13.64 7.02
C GLY A 216 -34.42 13.60 6.33
N GLN A 217 -33.46 14.32 6.90
CA GLN A 217 -32.08 14.36 6.48
C GLN A 217 -31.23 13.66 7.55
N LYS A 218 -30.52 12.59 7.15
CA LYS A 218 -29.68 11.78 8.03
C LYS A 218 -28.23 11.83 7.56
N ARG A 219 -27.30 12.05 8.47
CA ARG A 219 -25.85 12.02 8.19
C ARG A 219 -25.38 10.59 7.96
N VAL A 220 -24.60 10.39 6.89
CA VAL A 220 -23.99 9.10 6.53
C VAL A 220 -22.50 9.30 6.22
N PRO A 221 -21.67 8.24 6.31
CA PRO A 221 -20.28 8.32 5.86
C PRO A 221 -20.19 8.74 4.38
N LEU A 222 -19.09 9.42 4.03
CA LEU A 222 -18.78 9.77 2.64
C LEU A 222 -18.42 8.54 1.81
N GLY A 223 -17.71 7.59 2.44
CA GLY A 223 -17.27 6.36 1.79
C GLY A 223 -15.77 6.13 1.96
N VAL A 224 -15.04 6.14 0.87
CA VAL A 224 -13.56 6.11 0.85
C VAL A 224 -13.06 7.54 0.67
N ILE A 225 -12.12 7.95 1.51
CA ILE A 225 -11.51 9.30 1.47
C ILE A 225 -10.04 9.16 1.09
N GLY A 226 -9.63 9.83 0.02
CA GLY A 226 -8.23 9.98 -0.35
C GLY A 226 -7.62 11.23 0.27
N ILE A 227 -6.47 11.10 0.94
CA ILE A 227 -5.76 12.24 1.55
C ILE A 227 -4.32 12.27 1.07
N ILE A 228 -3.95 13.37 0.40
CA ILE A 228 -2.57 13.66 0.00
C ILE A 228 -2.04 14.74 0.95
N TYR A 229 -0.88 14.49 1.55
CA TYR A 229 -0.29 15.40 2.52
C TYR A 229 1.24 15.43 2.39
N GLU A 230 1.83 16.49 2.92
CA GLU A 230 3.27 16.70 2.92
C GLU A 230 4.00 15.84 3.98
N SER A 231 5.31 16.07 4.13
CA SER A 231 6.23 15.37 5.02
C SER A 231 6.01 15.69 6.50
N ARG A 232 4.83 15.32 7.02
CA ARG A 232 4.43 15.48 8.43
C ARG A 232 3.85 14.15 8.95
N PRO A 233 4.67 13.29 9.56
CA PRO A 233 4.23 11.95 9.97
C PRO A 233 3.02 11.92 10.90
N ASN A 234 2.84 12.94 11.76
CA ASN A 234 1.69 13.01 12.66
C ASN A 234 0.34 13.07 11.92
N VAL A 235 0.29 13.65 10.72
CA VAL A 235 -0.93 13.74 9.91
C VAL A 235 -1.49 12.35 9.58
N THR A 236 -0.63 11.33 9.48
CA THR A 236 -1.04 9.94 9.24
C THR A 236 -2.03 9.45 10.30
N ALA A 237 -1.75 9.70 11.58
CA ALA A 237 -2.62 9.31 12.69
C ALA A 237 -3.87 10.18 12.77
N ASP A 238 -3.74 11.50 12.59
CA ASP A 238 -4.85 12.46 12.66
C ASP A 238 -5.87 12.20 11.54
N ALA A 239 -5.40 12.03 10.30
CA ALA A 239 -6.22 11.74 9.14
C ALA A 239 -6.97 10.42 9.29
N PHE A 240 -6.27 9.36 9.73
CA PHE A 240 -6.91 8.09 10.05
C PHE A 240 -8.00 8.27 11.09
N GLY A 241 -7.70 8.89 12.23
CA GLY A 241 -8.64 9.02 13.35
C GLY A 241 -9.93 9.71 12.96
N LEU A 242 -9.84 10.84 12.25
CA LEU A 242 -10.99 11.63 11.80
C LEU A 242 -11.85 10.88 10.78
N CYS A 243 -11.23 10.25 9.78
CA CYS A 243 -11.95 9.47 8.77
C CYS A 243 -12.63 8.25 9.39
N PHE A 244 -11.90 7.51 10.22
CA PHE A 244 -12.41 6.30 10.86
C PHE A 244 -13.55 6.58 11.85
N LYS A 245 -13.44 7.63 12.68
CA LYS A 245 -14.51 8.05 13.59
C LYS A 245 -15.82 8.32 12.86
N THR A 246 -15.74 8.92 11.68
CA THR A 246 -16.89 9.22 10.83
C THR A 246 -17.28 8.09 9.88
N GLY A 247 -16.77 6.85 10.13
CA GLY A 247 -17.18 5.64 9.41
C GLY A 247 -16.65 5.52 7.98
N ASN A 248 -15.59 6.26 7.65
CA ASN A 248 -14.97 6.23 6.33
C ASN A 248 -13.71 5.37 6.33
N ALA A 249 -13.45 4.67 5.24
CA ALA A 249 -12.14 4.14 4.94
C ALA A 249 -11.24 5.26 4.39
N VAL A 250 -9.94 5.19 4.63
CA VAL A 250 -9.01 6.22 4.18
C VAL A 250 -7.84 5.63 3.40
N ILE A 251 -7.49 6.29 2.29
CA ILE A 251 -6.28 6.01 1.51
C ILE A 251 -5.36 7.21 1.68
N LEU A 252 -4.19 6.97 2.25
CA LEU A 252 -3.19 7.97 2.56
C LEU A 252 -2.08 7.99 1.51
N LYS A 253 -1.66 9.17 1.10
CA LYS A 253 -0.48 9.41 0.26
C LYS A 253 0.35 10.51 0.88
N GLY A 254 1.34 10.13 1.67
CA GLY A 254 2.30 11.05 2.26
C GLY A 254 3.45 11.44 1.31
N GLY A 255 4.20 12.46 1.69
CA GLY A 255 5.43 12.85 0.99
C GLY A 255 6.52 11.78 1.10
N SER A 256 7.41 11.74 0.10
CA SER A 256 8.53 10.78 0.01
C SER A 256 9.50 10.86 1.20
N ASP A 257 9.67 12.05 1.77
CA ASP A 257 10.61 12.29 2.85
C ASP A 257 10.22 11.61 4.18
N ALA A 258 8.92 11.27 4.35
CA ALA A 258 8.36 10.67 5.55
C ALA A 258 7.92 9.21 5.35
N ILE A 259 8.37 8.55 4.29
CA ILE A 259 7.78 7.26 3.89
C ILE A 259 7.98 6.18 4.95
N HIS A 260 9.17 6.04 5.54
CA HIS A 260 9.44 5.03 6.55
C HIS A 260 8.61 5.27 7.82
N SER A 261 8.52 6.53 8.26
CA SER A 261 7.67 6.94 9.38
C SER A 261 6.21 6.64 9.13
N ASN A 262 5.69 6.96 7.92
CA ASN A 262 4.31 6.72 7.56
C ASN A 262 3.99 5.22 7.53
N ILE A 263 4.87 4.38 6.97
CA ILE A 263 4.72 2.92 6.96
C ILE A 263 4.67 2.37 8.39
N ALA A 264 5.59 2.80 9.26
CA ALA A 264 5.61 2.37 10.66
C ALA A 264 4.34 2.76 11.41
N ILE A 265 3.89 4.01 11.29
CA ILE A 265 2.65 4.48 11.93
C ILE A 265 1.45 3.68 11.41
N VAL A 266 1.29 3.52 10.09
CA VAL A 266 0.20 2.77 9.49
C VAL A 266 0.21 1.31 9.94
N SER A 267 1.39 0.67 10.00
CA SER A 267 1.53 -0.70 10.51
C SER A 267 1.03 -0.83 11.95
N VAL A 268 1.39 0.10 12.83
CA VAL A 268 0.93 0.12 14.23
C VAL A 268 -0.57 0.34 14.32
N LEU A 269 -1.13 1.26 13.53
CA LEU A 269 -2.57 1.51 13.50
C LEU A 269 -3.36 0.29 12.98
N LYS A 270 -2.86 -0.39 11.95
CA LYS A 270 -3.46 -1.64 11.43
C LYS A 270 -3.42 -2.76 12.48
N LYS A 271 -2.28 -2.96 13.17
CA LYS A 271 -2.18 -3.90 14.31
C LYS A 271 -3.26 -3.61 15.37
N ALA A 272 -3.51 -2.33 15.66
CA ALA A 272 -4.54 -1.95 16.63
C ALA A 272 -5.95 -2.26 16.15
N LEU A 273 -6.27 -2.03 14.86
CA LEU A 273 -7.55 -2.39 14.26
C LEU A 273 -7.79 -3.90 14.33
N ALA A 274 -6.80 -4.71 13.94
CA ALA A 274 -6.85 -6.17 14.02
C ALA A 274 -7.09 -6.67 15.45
N ALA A 275 -6.40 -6.07 16.43
CA ALA A 275 -6.52 -6.45 17.84
C ALA A 275 -7.94 -6.28 18.41
N VAL A 276 -8.74 -5.41 17.81
CA VAL A 276 -10.15 -5.20 18.20
C VAL A 276 -11.13 -5.82 17.18
N GLY A 277 -10.67 -6.62 16.22
CA GLY A 277 -11.50 -7.28 15.23
C GLY A 277 -12.12 -6.35 14.19
N VAL A 278 -11.47 -5.23 13.89
CA VAL A 278 -11.81 -4.32 12.79
C VAL A 278 -10.88 -4.58 11.62
N THR A 279 -11.40 -4.47 10.40
CA THR A 279 -10.59 -4.69 9.20
C THR A 279 -9.45 -3.69 9.09
N GLU A 280 -8.25 -4.17 8.82
CA GLU A 280 -7.06 -3.35 8.58
C GLU A 280 -7.16 -2.54 7.28
N ASP A 281 -8.00 -3.00 6.36
CA ASP A 281 -8.26 -2.33 5.08
C ASP A 281 -8.98 -0.97 5.23
N ALA A 282 -9.46 -0.65 6.44
CA ALA A 282 -9.99 0.68 6.79
C ALA A 282 -8.94 1.79 6.64
N LEU A 283 -7.66 1.44 6.67
CA LEU A 283 -6.53 2.34 6.49
C LEU A 283 -5.60 1.78 5.42
N GLN A 284 -5.45 2.50 4.32
CA GLN A 284 -4.54 2.18 3.23
C GLN A 284 -3.46 3.25 3.10
N LEU A 285 -2.26 2.86 2.73
CA LEU A 285 -1.14 3.75 2.43
C LEU A 285 -0.62 3.44 1.03
N ILE A 286 -0.43 4.48 0.22
CA ILE A 286 0.30 4.38 -1.04
C ILE A 286 1.78 4.56 -0.71
N GLU A 287 2.54 3.48 -0.74
CA GLU A 287 3.96 3.44 -0.37
C GLU A 287 4.89 3.90 -1.50
N VAL A 288 4.44 3.78 -2.73
CA VAL A 288 5.17 4.24 -3.92
C VAL A 288 5.21 5.77 -3.93
N THR A 289 6.40 6.35 -4.09
CA THR A 289 6.63 7.78 -3.86
C THR A 289 6.70 8.64 -5.12
N ASP A 290 6.55 8.04 -6.31
CA ASP A 290 6.63 8.75 -7.59
C ASP A 290 5.46 9.70 -7.84
N HIS A 291 5.68 10.64 -8.76
CA HIS A 291 4.68 11.63 -9.15
C HIS A 291 3.56 11.04 -10.03
N GLU A 292 3.85 10.00 -10.80
CA GLU A 292 2.86 9.36 -11.67
C GLU A 292 1.77 8.70 -10.83
N THR A 293 2.13 7.90 -9.85
CA THR A 293 1.19 7.28 -8.91
C THR A 293 0.33 8.33 -8.20
N THR A 294 0.92 9.47 -7.81
CA THR A 294 0.16 10.58 -7.22
C THR A 294 -0.85 11.19 -8.19
N ALA A 295 -0.46 11.41 -9.46
CA ALA A 295 -1.35 11.93 -10.48
C ALA A 295 -2.49 10.95 -10.82
N ARG A 296 -2.20 9.65 -10.88
CA ARG A 296 -3.19 8.58 -11.06
C ARG A 296 -4.14 8.50 -9.87
N PHE A 297 -3.63 8.61 -8.64
CA PHE A 297 -4.46 8.63 -7.44
C PHE A 297 -5.50 9.75 -7.45
N MET A 298 -5.15 10.95 -7.88
CA MET A 298 -6.09 12.07 -8.01
C MET A 298 -7.21 11.82 -9.05
N GLN A 299 -7.02 10.85 -9.94
CA GLN A 299 -8.01 10.48 -10.96
C GLN A 299 -8.86 9.27 -10.56
N LEU A 300 -8.65 8.68 -9.39
CA LEU A 300 -9.23 7.42 -8.93
C LEU A 300 -10.72 7.55 -8.51
N ARG A 301 -11.53 8.27 -9.31
CA ARG A 301 -12.94 8.61 -9.02
C ARG A 301 -13.86 7.40 -8.80
N GLN A 302 -13.48 6.24 -9.29
CA GLN A 302 -14.28 5.01 -9.13
C GLN A 302 -14.21 4.41 -7.74
N TYR A 303 -13.21 4.82 -6.92
CA TYR A 303 -13.00 4.29 -5.57
C TYR A 303 -13.08 5.36 -4.48
N VAL A 304 -12.75 6.63 -4.80
CA VAL A 304 -12.62 7.76 -3.85
C VAL A 304 -13.65 8.83 -4.14
#